data_e5fd1675a63ffb837a7353e15bf9acdf
#
_entry.id   e5fd1675a63ffb837a7353e15bf9acdf
#
_cell.length_a   1.000
_cell.length_b   1.000
_cell.length_c   1.000
_cell.angle_alpha   90.00
_cell.angle_beta   90.00
_cell.angle_gamma   90.00
#
_symmetry.space_group_name_H-M   'P 1'
#
loop_
_entity.id
_entity.type
_entity.pdbx_description
1 polymer ?
#
loop_
_entity_poly.entity_id
_entity_poly.type
_entity_poly.pdbx_seq_one_letter_code
_entity_poly.pdbx_strand_id
1 'polypeptide(L)'
;MRLKAGKLRMWIQMFEHINNPQRVLPTLKRKNENGHRVYYDEDKNRYHSVTTVVGTIDQKGLDEWREKVGKDVADYVAIRSGITGTKLHKIVESYLANEKSEEENIFAKAHFNNIEPLLANIDLINGLETKLCSKRLGLAGTVDCIAQYKGVDSIIDFKTSSKKKKDEWIKKYFLQTTAYSIMWEELTGIKVTQIVILITGEDGSREEYIRNRDDYVEELEEVIAKYTEQ
;
A
#
# COMPACT_ATOMS: atom_id res chain seq x y z
N MET A 1 -47.05 5.26 27.19
CA MET A 1 -46.51 5.78 25.92
C MET A 1 -45.02 5.48 25.87
N ARG A 2 -44.62 4.33 25.26
CA ARG A 2 -43.21 3.89 25.20
C ARG A 2 -42.63 4.40 23.91
N LEU A 3 -41.77 5.40 24.00
CA LEU A 3 -40.96 5.88 22.89
C LEU A 3 -39.91 4.81 22.55
N LYS A 4 -39.94 4.36 21.30
CA LYS A 4 -38.95 3.45 20.70
C LYS A 4 -37.61 4.17 20.61
N ALA A 5 -36.67 3.85 21.51
CA ALA A 5 -35.27 4.18 21.39
C ALA A 5 -34.61 3.16 20.46
N GLY A 6 -34.79 3.33 19.18
CA GLY A 6 -34.20 2.51 18.14
C GLY A 6 -33.67 3.38 17.03
N LYS A 7 -32.61 4.15 17.28
CA LYS A 7 -31.80 4.76 16.21
C LYS A 7 -30.44 5.23 16.72
N LEU A 8 -29.43 4.84 15.99
CA LEU A 8 -28.10 5.39 15.89
C LEU A 8 -27.22 5.31 17.14
N ARG A 9 -26.61 4.16 17.37
CA ARG A 9 -25.19 4.13 17.70
C ARG A 9 -24.43 3.65 16.42
N MET A 10 -24.30 4.52 15.45
CA MET A 10 -23.17 4.46 14.57
C MET A 10 -21.99 4.85 15.47
N TRP A 11 -21.31 3.86 16.02
CA TRP A 11 -20.00 4.05 16.59
C TRP A 11 -19.13 4.41 15.40
N ILE A 12 -18.86 5.70 15.21
CA ILE A 12 -17.78 6.12 14.36
C ILE A 12 -16.56 5.54 15.04
N GLN A 13 -16.01 4.48 14.49
CA GLN A 13 -14.71 3.99 14.93
C GLN A 13 -13.74 5.12 14.68
N MET A 14 -13.21 5.70 15.76
CA MET A 14 -12.16 6.71 15.66
C MET A 14 -10.82 6.03 15.84
N PHE A 15 -9.97 6.18 14.87
CA PHE A 15 -8.59 5.70 14.92
C PHE A 15 -7.74 6.70 15.70
N GLU A 16 -6.88 6.20 16.59
CA GLU A 16 -5.91 7.04 17.28
C GLU A 16 -4.71 7.32 16.37
N HIS A 17 -4.30 8.60 16.29
CA HIS A 17 -3.15 9.03 15.51
C HIS A 17 -2.00 9.43 16.41
N ILE A 18 -0.82 8.87 16.17
CA ILE A 18 0.41 9.18 16.89
C ILE A 18 1.07 10.40 16.26
N ASN A 19 0.91 11.55 16.88
CA ASN A 19 1.59 12.76 16.44
C ASN A 19 2.95 12.88 17.17
N ASN A 20 4.04 12.69 16.44
CA ASN A 20 5.40 12.91 16.95
C ASN A 20 6.02 14.13 16.27
N PRO A 21 6.00 15.33 16.89
CA PRO A 21 6.53 16.55 16.28
C PRO A 21 8.05 16.54 16.08
N GLN A 22 8.78 15.62 16.72
CA GLN A 22 10.23 15.47 16.55
C GLN A 22 10.57 14.60 15.34
N ARG A 23 9.58 13.95 14.72
CA ARG A 23 9.80 13.10 13.54
C ARG A 23 9.93 13.97 12.31
N VAL A 24 11.13 14.01 11.73
CA VAL A 24 11.40 14.71 10.48
C VAL A 24 11.41 13.68 9.35
N LEU A 25 10.40 13.74 8.49
CA LEU A 25 10.33 12.90 7.29
C LEU A 25 10.82 13.70 6.08
N PRO A 26 11.39 13.02 5.06
CA PRO A 26 11.95 13.69 3.89
C PRO A 26 10.87 14.34 3.01
N THR A 27 11.15 15.50 2.49
CA THR A 27 10.34 16.10 1.43
C THR A 27 10.74 15.52 0.09
N LEU A 28 9.88 14.68 -0.49
CA LEU A 28 10.16 14.00 -1.75
C LEU A 28 9.31 14.55 -2.90
N LYS A 29 9.98 14.90 -4.02
CA LYS A 29 9.33 15.28 -5.27
C LYS A 29 9.30 14.08 -6.22
N ARG A 30 8.11 13.65 -6.60
CA ARG A 30 7.89 12.57 -7.58
C ARG A 30 7.94 13.12 -9.00
N LYS A 31 8.65 12.44 -9.88
CA LYS A 31 8.69 12.69 -11.32
C LYS A 31 8.47 11.40 -12.11
N ASN A 32 8.15 11.54 -13.39
CA ASN A 32 8.13 10.44 -14.35
C ASN A 32 9.26 10.71 -15.37
N GLU A 33 10.20 9.78 -15.47
CA GLU A 33 11.35 9.85 -16.37
C GLU A 33 11.36 8.57 -17.22
N ASN A 34 11.30 8.72 -18.53
CA ASN A 34 11.29 7.62 -19.50
C ASN A 34 10.22 6.54 -19.16
N GLY A 35 9.05 6.95 -18.67
CA GLY A 35 7.97 6.04 -18.28
C GLY A 35 8.11 5.45 -16.88
N HIS A 36 9.21 5.69 -16.18
CA HIS A 36 9.47 5.19 -14.84
C HIS A 36 9.28 6.28 -13.78
N ARG A 37 8.66 5.90 -12.66
CA ARG A 37 8.51 6.76 -11.51
C ARG A 37 9.83 6.86 -10.75
N VAL A 38 10.25 8.10 -10.48
CA VAL A 38 11.44 8.41 -9.66
C VAL A 38 11.10 9.47 -8.63
N TYR A 39 11.93 9.56 -7.60
CA TYR A 39 11.80 10.56 -6.54
C TYR A 39 13.11 11.32 -6.37
N TYR A 40 12.99 12.56 -5.90
CA TYR A 40 14.10 13.43 -5.56
C TYR A 40 13.87 14.01 -4.18
N ASP A 41 14.90 13.98 -3.33
CA ASP A 41 14.90 14.70 -2.07
C ASP A 41 15.28 16.18 -2.23
N GLU A 42 15.39 16.90 -1.14
CA GLU A 42 15.75 18.32 -1.12
C GLU A 42 17.19 18.57 -1.59
N ASP A 43 18.09 17.60 -1.35
CA ASP A 43 19.48 17.60 -1.79
C ASP A 43 19.64 17.15 -3.26
N LYS A 44 18.53 16.89 -3.96
CA LYS A 44 18.48 16.39 -5.35
C LYS A 44 19.03 14.97 -5.53
N ASN A 45 19.14 14.18 -4.46
CA ASN A 45 19.44 12.77 -4.62
C ASN A 45 18.26 12.09 -5.32
N ARG A 46 18.59 11.23 -6.30
CA ARG A 46 17.62 10.50 -7.10
C ARG A 46 17.39 9.09 -6.52
N TYR A 47 16.13 8.72 -6.39
CA TYR A 47 15.70 7.40 -5.91
C TYR A 47 14.80 6.73 -6.93
N HIS A 48 14.95 5.42 -7.11
CA HIS A 48 14.00 4.62 -7.87
C HIS A 48 12.71 4.41 -7.06
N SER A 49 11.58 4.28 -7.75
CA SER A 49 10.33 3.93 -7.08
C SER A 49 10.34 2.47 -6.63
N VAL A 50 10.01 2.20 -5.36
CA VAL A 50 9.83 0.84 -4.86
C VAL A 50 8.94 0.02 -5.78
N THR A 51 7.76 0.54 -6.15
CA THR A 51 6.80 -0.16 -7.00
C THR A 51 7.32 -0.45 -8.41
N THR A 52 8.23 0.39 -8.94
CA THR A 52 8.88 0.15 -10.22
C THR A 52 9.86 -1.01 -10.11
N VAL A 53 10.70 -1.00 -9.10
CA VAL A 53 11.74 -2.03 -8.89
C VAL A 53 11.12 -3.39 -8.60
N VAL A 54 10.21 -3.50 -7.63
CA VAL A 54 9.57 -4.79 -7.31
C VAL A 54 8.60 -5.27 -8.40
N GLY A 55 8.12 -4.37 -9.25
CA GLY A 55 7.26 -4.72 -10.39
C GLY A 55 7.95 -5.56 -11.47
N THR A 56 9.28 -5.56 -11.51
CA THR A 56 10.04 -6.36 -12.49
C THR A 56 9.95 -7.87 -12.28
N ILE A 57 9.58 -8.31 -11.07
CA ILE A 57 9.49 -9.72 -10.72
C ILE A 57 8.42 -10.47 -11.54
N ASP A 58 7.27 -9.81 -11.78
CA ASP A 58 6.11 -10.44 -12.42
C ASP A 58 6.01 -10.13 -13.93
N GLN A 59 7.03 -9.52 -14.51
CA GLN A 59 6.98 -9.02 -15.89
C GLN A 59 6.58 -10.13 -16.88
N LYS A 60 7.22 -11.29 -16.78
CA LYS A 60 6.98 -12.41 -17.71
C LYS A 60 5.51 -12.90 -17.68
N GLY A 61 4.96 -13.11 -16.50
CA GLY A 61 3.56 -13.55 -16.36
C GLY A 61 2.55 -12.50 -16.84
N LEU A 62 2.89 -11.22 -16.66
CA LEU A 62 2.08 -10.12 -17.18
C LEU A 62 2.13 -10.07 -18.71
N ASP A 63 3.29 -10.24 -19.32
CA ASP A 63 3.48 -10.24 -20.78
C ASP A 63 2.74 -11.43 -21.42
N GLU A 64 2.87 -12.64 -20.88
CA GLU A 64 2.12 -13.83 -21.33
C GLU A 64 0.61 -13.62 -21.26
N TRP A 65 0.12 -13.00 -20.18
CA TRP A 65 -1.29 -12.66 -20.06
C TRP A 65 -1.73 -11.62 -21.08
N ARG A 66 -0.92 -10.56 -21.32
CA ARG A 66 -1.19 -9.51 -22.32
C ARG A 66 -1.26 -10.10 -23.73
N GLU A 67 -0.36 -11.00 -24.08
CA GLU A 67 -0.40 -11.72 -25.37
C GLU A 67 -1.69 -12.52 -25.52
N LYS A 68 -2.11 -13.23 -24.45
CA LYS A 68 -3.31 -14.07 -24.48
C LYS A 68 -4.61 -13.29 -24.65
N VAL A 69 -4.77 -12.15 -23.98
CA VAL A 69 -6.03 -11.37 -24.00
C VAL A 69 -6.05 -10.29 -25.07
N GLY A 70 -4.90 -9.96 -25.65
CA GLY A 70 -4.71 -8.88 -26.60
C GLY A 70 -4.50 -7.52 -25.94
N LYS A 71 -3.82 -6.63 -26.66
CA LYS A 71 -3.38 -5.34 -26.17
C LYS A 71 -4.53 -4.47 -25.63
N ASP A 72 -5.60 -4.33 -26.41
CA ASP A 72 -6.70 -3.41 -26.08
C ASP A 72 -7.41 -3.84 -24.78
N VAL A 73 -7.64 -5.15 -24.62
CA VAL A 73 -8.25 -5.70 -23.41
C VAL A 73 -7.31 -5.52 -22.22
N ALA A 74 -6.03 -5.81 -22.39
CA ALA A 74 -5.05 -5.67 -21.33
C ALA A 74 -4.91 -4.21 -20.86
N ASP A 75 -4.86 -3.26 -21.79
CA ASP A 75 -4.76 -1.83 -21.50
C ASP A 75 -6.03 -1.32 -20.81
N TYR A 76 -7.23 -1.75 -21.26
CA TYR A 76 -8.49 -1.42 -20.59
C TYR A 76 -8.52 -1.93 -19.14
N VAL A 77 -8.15 -3.19 -18.92
CA VAL A 77 -8.10 -3.79 -17.57
C VAL A 77 -7.10 -3.04 -16.68
N ALA A 78 -5.91 -2.74 -17.19
CA ALA A 78 -4.88 -2.02 -16.44
C ALA A 78 -5.35 -0.61 -16.02
N ILE A 79 -5.95 0.14 -16.95
CA ILE A 79 -6.47 1.49 -16.67
C ILE A 79 -7.61 1.43 -15.64
N ARG A 80 -8.59 0.55 -15.83
CA ARG A 80 -9.72 0.39 -14.92
C ARG A 80 -9.27 0.01 -13.52
N SER A 81 -8.39 -0.99 -13.41
CA SER A 81 -7.85 -1.44 -12.12
C SER A 81 -7.04 -0.34 -11.42
N GLY A 82 -6.22 0.41 -12.17
CA GLY A 82 -5.48 1.55 -11.63
C GLY A 82 -6.37 2.66 -11.09
N ILE A 83 -7.45 3.01 -11.81
CA ILE A 83 -8.45 4.00 -11.36
C ILE A 83 -9.15 3.50 -10.09
N THR A 84 -9.64 2.26 -10.09
CA THR A 84 -10.36 1.69 -8.95
C THR A 84 -9.45 1.61 -7.72
N GLY A 85 -8.21 1.16 -7.90
CA GLY A 85 -7.22 1.09 -6.82
C GLY A 85 -6.92 2.46 -6.22
N THR A 86 -6.62 3.47 -7.06
CA THR A 86 -6.35 4.84 -6.57
C THR A 86 -7.53 5.41 -5.79
N LYS A 87 -8.76 5.14 -6.24
CA LYS A 87 -9.97 5.62 -5.58
C LYS A 87 -10.27 4.87 -4.27
N LEU A 88 -9.98 3.56 -4.21
CA LEU A 88 -10.04 2.80 -2.96
C LEU A 88 -9.08 3.39 -1.92
N HIS A 89 -7.81 3.63 -2.30
CA HIS A 89 -6.82 4.21 -1.37
C HIS A 89 -7.31 5.53 -0.78
N LYS A 90 -7.92 6.41 -1.60
CA LYS A 90 -8.50 7.67 -1.09
C LYS A 90 -9.63 7.44 -0.08
N ILE A 91 -10.50 6.46 -0.31
CA ILE A 91 -11.57 6.14 0.65
C ILE A 91 -10.97 5.61 1.95
N VAL A 92 -10.02 4.68 1.86
CA VAL A 92 -9.34 4.08 3.02
C VAL A 92 -8.55 5.15 3.80
N GLU A 93 -7.80 6.00 3.11
CA GLU A 93 -7.07 7.11 3.72
C GLU A 93 -8.01 8.04 4.51
N SER A 94 -9.10 8.51 3.89
CA SER A 94 -10.09 9.35 4.57
C SER A 94 -10.70 8.64 5.79
N TYR A 95 -11.08 7.37 5.63
CA TYR A 95 -11.65 6.58 6.72
C TYR A 95 -10.70 6.43 7.90
N LEU A 96 -9.44 6.08 7.64
CA LEU A 96 -8.40 5.95 8.66
C LEU A 96 -8.00 7.32 9.26
N ALA A 97 -8.13 8.41 8.51
CA ALA A 97 -7.93 9.77 9.00
C ALA A 97 -9.12 10.29 9.85
N ASN A 98 -10.15 9.49 10.07
CA ASN A 98 -11.41 9.88 10.71
C ASN A 98 -12.15 10.98 9.93
N GLU A 99 -12.01 11.01 8.62
CA GLU A 99 -12.63 11.97 7.72
C GLU A 99 -13.67 11.31 6.84
N LYS A 100 -14.63 12.09 6.37
CA LYS A 100 -15.62 11.63 5.39
C LYS A 100 -14.99 11.63 4.00
N SER A 101 -14.98 10.48 3.34
CA SER A 101 -14.60 10.42 1.93
C SER A 101 -15.69 11.01 1.02
N GLU A 102 -15.26 11.82 0.05
CA GLU A 102 -16.13 12.37 -1.01
C GLU A 102 -16.05 11.54 -2.31
N GLU A 103 -15.34 10.42 -2.30
CA GLU A 103 -15.21 9.57 -3.49
C GLU A 103 -16.53 8.86 -3.81
N GLU A 104 -17.02 9.03 -5.05
CA GLU A 104 -18.32 8.53 -5.50
C GLU A 104 -18.23 7.29 -6.42
N ASN A 105 -17.03 6.79 -6.70
CA ASN A 105 -16.86 5.63 -7.56
C ASN A 105 -17.46 4.36 -6.93
N ILE A 106 -18.45 3.78 -7.59
CA ILE A 106 -19.21 2.63 -7.08
C ILE A 106 -18.36 1.37 -6.90
N PHE A 107 -17.36 1.15 -7.76
CA PHE A 107 -16.45 0.00 -7.65
C PHE A 107 -15.50 0.15 -6.46
N ALA A 108 -14.93 1.36 -6.27
CA ALA A 108 -14.08 1.64 -5.13
C ALA A 108 -14.86 1.54 -3.80
N LYS A 109 -16.12 2.03 -3.77
CA LYS A 109 -17.02 1.86 -2.60
C LYS A 109 -17.33 0.39 -2.31
N ALA A 110 -17.56 -0.43 -3.34
CA ALA A 110 -17.77 -1.87 -3.16
C ALA A 110 -16.55 -2.55 -2.57
N HIS A 111 -15.36 -2.23 -3.07
CA HIS A 111 -14.10 -2.71 -2.50
C HIS A 111 -13.90 -2.25 -1.05
N PHE A 112 -14.21 -0.98 -0.76
CA PHE A 112 -14.13 -0.44 0.60
C PHE A 112 -15.05 -1.18 1.56
N ASN A 113 -16.33 -1.35 1.24
CA ASN A 113 -17.27 -2.10 2.09
C ASN A 113 -16.81 -3.53 2.35
N ASN A 114 -16.10 -4.13 1.40
CA ASN A 114 -15.58 -5.47 1.55
C ASN A 114 -14.33 -5.51 2.46
N ILE A 115 -13.43 -4.52 2.40
CA ILE A 115 -12.20 -4.50 3.20
C ILE A 115 -12.41 -3.87 4.59
N GLU A 116 -13.42 -3.04 4.79
CA GLU A 116 -13.68 -2.29 6.02
C GLU A 116 -13.59 -3.13 7.31
N PRO A 117 -14.11 -4.38 7.38
CA PRO A 117 -13.98 -5.20 8.58
C PRO A 117 -12.53 -5.54 8.95
N LEU A 118 -11.59 -5.54 7.99
CA LEU A 118 -10.18 -5.75 8.27
C LEU A 118 -9.53 -4.46 8.79
N LEU A 119 -9.99 -3.29 8.32
CA LEU A 119 -9.50 -1.98 8.78
C LEU A 119 -9.80 -1.75 10.26
N ALA A 120 -10.82 -2.38 10.81
CA ALA A 120 -11.16 -2.34 12.24
C ALA A 120 -10.05 -2.90 13.17
N ASN A 121 -9.08 -3.62 12.63
CA ASN A 121 -7.92 -4.11 13.38
C ASN A 121 -6.73 -3.13 13.37
N ILE A 122 -6.88 -1.97 12.72
CA ILE A 122 -5.87 -0.90 12.68
C ILE A 122 -6.09 0.04 13.86
N ASP A 123 -5.01 0.44 14.51
CA ASP A 123 -5.01 1.46 15.57
C ASP A 123 -3.64 2.13 15.67
N LEU A 124 -3.50 3.17 16.51
CA LEU A 124 -2.25 3.89 16.75
C LEU A 124 -1.50 4.25 15.47
N ILE A 125 -2.16 5.00 14.58
CA ILE A 125 -1.66 5.33 13.24
C ILE A 125 -0.51 6.31 13.33
N ASN A 126 0.66 5.90 12.84
CA ASN A 126 1.89 6.70 12.77
C ASN A 126 2.03 7.49 11.46
N GLY A 127 1.36 7.05 10.40
CA GLY A 127 1.37 7.72 9.10
C GLY A 127 0.43 7.09 8.09
N LEU A 128 -0.18 7.94 7.28
CA LEU A 128 -1.00 7.57 6.11
C LEU A 128 -0.38 8.23 4.87
N GLU A 129 -0.37 7.53 3.72
CA GLU A 129 0.18 8.02 2.45
C GLU A 129 1.55 8.72 2.63
N THR A 130 2.39 8.12 3.49
CA THR A 130 3.64 8.73 3.95
C THR A 130 4.78 8.45 2.98
N LYS A 131 5.47 9.51 2.54
CA LYS A 131 6.63 9.39 1.65
C LYS A 131 7.87 9.00 2.44
N LEU A 132 8.53 7.95 2.00
CA LEU A 132 9.75 7.41 2.60
C LEU A 132 10.84 7.24 1.54
N CYS A 133 12.11 7.31 1.97
CA CYS A 133 13.26 6.96 1.14
C CYS A 133 14.35 6.29 1.98
N SER A 134 15.20 5.54 1.29
CA SER A 134 16.43 4.96 1.84
C SER A 134 17.59 5.26 0.90
N LYS A 135 18.62 5.95 1.41
CA LYS A 135 19.86 6.17 0.66
C LYS A 135 20.60 4.84 0.44
N ARG A 136 20.53 3.92 1.39
CA ARG A 136 21.17 2.61 1.31
C ARG A 136 20.57 1.75 0.20
N LEU A 137 19.24 1.71 0.11
CA LEU A 137 18.55 0.94 -0.93
C LEU A 137 18.48 1.66 -2.27
N GLY A 138 18.73 2.99 -2.32
CA GLY A 138 18.51 3.81 -3.51
C GLY A 138 17.04 3.93 -3.93
N LEU A 139 16.12 3.68 -3.00
CA LEU A 139 14.68 3.59 -3.24
C LEU A 139 13.90 4.67 -2.50
N ALA A 140 12.75 5.03 -3.07
CA ALA A 140 11.73 5.84 -2.40
C ALA A 140 10.32 5.42 -2.82
N GLY A 141 9.34 5.80 -2.01
CA GLY A 141 7.94 5.55 -2.32
C GLY A 141 6.99 6.17 -1.32
N THR A 142 5.72 5.85 -1.48
CA THR A 142 4.66 6.24 -0.54
C THR A 142 4.11 4.97 0.07
N VAL A 143 4.16 4.87 1.40
CA VAL A 143 3.56 3.78 2.16
C VAL A 143 2.11 4.14 2.48
N ASP A 144 1.21 3.19 2.30
CA ASP A 144 -0.22 3.44 2.49
C ASP A 144 -0.54 3.71 3.96
N CYS A 145 -0.08 2.85 4.88
CA CYS A 145 -0.35 3.01 6.31
C CYS A 145 0.78 2.44 7.17
N ILE A 146 1.15 3.19 8.20
CA ILE A 146 2.08 2.78 9.27
C ILE A 146 1.30 2.87 10.57
N ALA A 147 0.98 1.74 11.18
CA ALA A 147 0.06 1.68 12.31
C ALA A 147 0.23 0.38 13.10
N GLN A 148 -0.45 0.23 14.20
CA GLN A 148 -0.64 -1.09 14.79
C GLN A 148 -1.72 -1.85 14.01
N TYR A 149 -1.43 -3.11 13.71
CA TYR A 149 -2.40 -4.07 13.19
C TYR A 149 -2.51 -5.25 14.14
N LYS A 150 -3.71 -5.45 14.69
CA LYS A 150 -3.94 -6.46 15.76
C LYS A 150 -2.98 -6.27 16.95
N GLY A 151 -2.69 -5.02 17.31
CA GLY A 151 -1.83 -4.66 18.44
C GLY A 151 -0.33 -4.75 18.20
N VAL A 152 0.12 -4.98 16.95
CA VAL A 152 1.54 -5.06 16.57
C VAL A 152 1.89 -3.97 15.57
N ASP A 153 2.98 -3.21 15.81
CA ASP A 153 3.45 -2.19 14.88
C ASP A 153 3.73 -2.79 13.50
N SER A 154 3.15 -2.19 12.46
CA SER A 154 3.06 -2.79 11.13
C SER A 154 3.23 -1.77 10.02
N ILE A 155 3.77 -2.23 8.90
CA ILE A 155 3.64 -1.59 7.60
C ILE A 155 2.49 -2.29 6.86
N ILE A 156 1.48 -1.51 6.47
CA ILE A 156 0.24 -2.03 5.90
C ILE A 156 0.07 -1.48 4.48
N ASP A 157 -0.30 -2.35 3.56
CA ASP A 157 -0.52 -2.03 2.15
C ASP A 157 -1.88 -2.57 1.70
N PHE A 158 -2.65 -1.73 0.99
CA PHE A 158 -3.99 -2.04 0.51
C PHE A 158 -3.98 -2.36 -0.98
N LYS A 159 -4.64 -3.43 -1.38
CA LYS A 159 -4.67 -3.86 -2.78
C LYS A 159 -6.08 -4.22 -3.25
N THR A 160 -6.35 -3.93 -4.52
CA THR A 160 -7.51 -4.46 -5.23
C THR A 160 -7.12 -5.65 -6.09
N SER A 161 -8.05 -6.56 -6.31
CA SER A 161 -7.89 -7.68 -7.21
C SER A 161 -9.20 -7.98 -7.94
N SER A 162 -9.14 -8.62 -9.10
CA SER A 162 -10.33 -9.14 -9.76
C SER A 162 -10.87 -10.40 -9.06
N LYS A 163 -10.02 -11.16 -8.40
CA LYS A 163 -10.36 -12.39 -7.67
C LYS A 163 -9.30 -12.70 -6.63
N LYS A 164 -9.59 -13.67 -5.78
CA LYS A 164 -8.66 -14.20 -4.79
C LYS A 164 -7.28 -14.50 -5.40
N LYS A 165 -6.21 -14.06 -4.72
CA LYS A 165 -4.82 -14.23 -5.14
C LYS A 165 -4.19 -15.47 -4.51
N LYS A 166 -3.25 -16.08 -5.23
CA LYS A 166 -2.34 -17.07 -4.64
C LYS A 166 -1.12 -16.35 -4.03
N ASP A 167 -0.55 -16.90 -2.99
CA ASP A 167 0.64 -16.34 -2.30
C ASP A 167 1.77 -16.00 -3.26
N GLU A 168 2.01 -16.87 -4.25
CA GLU A 168 3.05 -16.68 -5.27
C GLU A 168 2.90 -15.38 -6.08
N TRP A 169 1.65 -14.91 -6.26
CA TRP A 169 1.33 -13.72 -7.07
C TRP A 169 1.37 -12.41 -6.30
N ILE A 170 1.55 -12.49 -4.99
CA ILE A 170 1.55 -11.32 -4.10
C ILE A 170 2.94 -11.05 -3.50
N LYS A 171 3.94 -11.87 -3.85
CA LYS A 171 5.30 -11.76 -3.35
C LYS A 171 5.88 -10.34 -3.49
N LYS A 172 5.64 -9.67 -4.61
CA LYS A 172 6.04 -8.28 -4.82
C LYS A 172 5.47 -7.30 -3.79
N TYR A 173 4.29 -7.58 -3.22
CA TYR A 173 3.70 -6.74 -2.19
C TYR A 173 4.44 -6.90 -0.86
N PHE A 174 4.91 -8.12 -0.54
CA PHE A 174 5.76 -8.34 0.62
C PHE A 174 7.11 -7.63 0.48
N LEU A 175 7.72 -7.68 -0.70
CA LEU A 175 8.97 -6.93 -0.97
C LEU A 175 8.74 -5.41 -0.91
N GLN A 176 7.61 -4.93 -1.40
CA GLN A 176 7.24 -3.52 -1.30
C GLN A 176 7.11 -3.06 0.16
N THR A 177 6.38 -3.78 0.98
CA THR A 177 6.19 -3.44 2.40
C THR A 177 7.48 -3.63 3.21
N THR A 178 8.32 -4.62 2.86
CA THR A 178 9.67 -4.79 3.43
C THR A 178 10.54 -3.57 3.17
N ALA A 179 10.56 -3.06 1.94
CA ALA A 179 11.29 -1.84 1.61
C ALA A 179 10.83 -0.64 2.45
N TYR A 180 9.52 -0.46 2.60
CA TYR A 180 8.97 0.61 3.44
C TYR A 180 9.28 0.44 4.92
N SER A 181 9.29 -0.78 5.42
CA SER A 181 9.67 -1.06 6.80
C SER A 181 11.14 -0.70 7.07
N ILE A 182 12.04 -1.03 6.15
CA ILE A 182 13.46 -0.66 6.23
C ILE A 182 13.61 0.87 6.19
N MET A 183 12.93 1.54 5.26
CA MET A 183 12.96 3.00 5.15
C MET A 183 12.46 3.68 6.43
N TRP A 184 11.38 3.16 7.01
CA TRP A 184 10.84 3.66 8.26
C TRP A 184 11.83 3.55 9.41
N GLU A 185 12.48 2.39 9.55
CA GLU A 185 13.50 2.17 10.57
C GLU A 185 14.71 3.11 10.36
N GLU A 186 15.20 3.27 9.12
CA GLU A 186 16.31 4.18 8.81
C GLU A 186 15.99 5.65 9.13
N LEU A 187 14.76 6.09 8.90
CA LEU A 187 14.34 7.48 9.12
C LEU A 187 13.95 7.80 10.57
N THR A 188 13.51 6.80 11.32
CA THR A 188 12.93 7.04 12.66
C THR A 188 13.64 6.31 13.79
N GLY A 189 14.49 5.33 13.48
CA GLY A 189 15.08 4.42 14.47
C GLY A 189 14.08 3.37 15.02
N ILE A 190 12.83 3.37 14.56
CA ILE A 190 11.80 2.45 15.04
C ILE A 190 11.73 1.23 14.11
N LYS A 191 12.13 0.07 14.63
CA LYS A 191 12.05 -1.20 13.89
C LYS A 191 10.61 -1.71 13.86
N VAL A 192 10.05 -1.86 12.66
CA VAL A 192 8.75 -2.48 12.41
C VAL A 192 8.97 -3.75 11.60
N THR A 193 8.72 -4.92 12.19
CA THR A 193 8.96 -6.21 11.52
C THR A 193 7.71 -6.83 10.91
N GLN A 194 6.53 -6.49 11.42
CA GLN A 194 5.29 -6.99 10.85
C GLN A 194 4.93 -6.22 9.58
N ILE A 195 4.74 -6.96 8.49
CA ILE A 195 4.20 -6.44 7.23
C ILE A 195 2.84 -7.07 6.96
N VAL A 196 1.90 -6.25 6.52
CA VAL A 196 0.50 -6.65 6.33
C VAL A 196 0.02 -6.25 4.94
N ILE A 197 -0.54 -7.19 4.21
CA ILE A 197 -1.21 -6.92 2.94
C ILE A 197 -2.69 -7.25 3.10
N LEU A 198 -3.54 -6.25 2.83
CA LEU A 198 -4.98 -6.40 2.83
C LEU A 198 -5.50 -6.28 1.41
N ILE A 199 -6.12 -7.35 0.90
CA ILE A 199 -6.60 -7.42 -0.48
C ILE A 199 -8.11 -7.56 -0.50
N THR A 200 -8.76 -6.80 -1.38
CA THR A 200 -10.19 -6.90 -1.67
C THR A 200 -10.41 -7.27 -3.12
N GLY A 201 -11.22 -8.30 -3.38
CA GLY A 201 -11.55 -8.80 -4.71
C GLY A 201 -12.88 -8.27 -5.25
N GLU A 202 -12.99 -8.12 -6.59
CA GLU A 202 -14.26 -7.81 -7.27
C GLU A 202 -15.29 -8.94 -7.08
N ASP A 203 -14.83 -10.15 -6.79
CA ASP A 203 -15.65 -11.33 -6.47
C ASP A 203 -16.18 -11.34 -5.01
N GLY A 204 -15.94 -10.26 -4.26
CA GLY A 204 -16.29 -10.15 -2.84
C GLY A 204 -15.31 -10.84 -1.90
N SER A 205 -14.22 -11.41 -2.40
CA SER A 205 -13.17 -11.97 -1.56
C SER A 205 -12.43 -10.85 -0.81
N ARG A 206 -11.97 -11.16 0.40
CA ARG A 206 -11.05 -10.35 1.17
C ARG A 206 -10.00 -11.25 1.77
N GLU A 207 -8.78 -10.79 1.73
CA GLU A 207 -7.61 -11.55 2.12
C GLU A 207 -6.73 -10.72 3.02
N GLU A 208 -6.20 -11.37 4.04
CA GLU A 208 -5.28 -10.80 5.00
C GLU A 208 -4.01 -11.63 5.01
N TYR A 209 -2.88 -10.99 4.80
CA TYR A 209 -1.58 -11.63 4.87
C TYR A 209 -0.72 -10.88 5.87
N ILE A 210 -0.28 -11.58 6.89
CA ILE A 210 0.64 -11.08 7.92
C ILE A 210 1.92 -11.87 7.81
N ARG A 211 3.06 -11.18 7.66
CA ARG A 211 4.39 -11.78 7.48
C ARG A 211 5.43 -11.04 8.29
N ASN A 212 6.59 -11.65 8.47
CA ASN A 212 7.76 -10.97 9.00
C ASN A 212 8.60 -10.41 7.84
N ARG A 213 8.96 -9.12 7.88
CA ARG A 213 9.80 -8.48 6.85
C ARG A 213 11.16 -9.15 6.71
N ASP A 214 11.71 -9.68 7.81
CA ASP A 214 13.06 -10.26 7.82
C ASP A 214 13.14 -11.50 6.91
N ASP A 215 11.98 -12.14 6.59
CA ASP A 215 11.89 -13.25 5.64
C ASP A 215 12.09 -12.82 4.16
N TYR A 216 12.05 -11.52 3.88
CA TYR A 216 12.04 -10.95 2.52
C TYR A 216 13.19 -9.99 2.23
N VAL A 217 14.07 -9.71 3.21
CA VAL A 217 15.15 -8.71 3.07
C VAL A 217 16.16 -9.14 2.01
N GLU A 218 16.64 -10.37 2.07
CA GLU A 218 17.64 -10.91 1.12
C GLU A 218 17.12 -10.86 -0.32
N GLU A 219 15.89 -11.31 -0.54
CA GLU A 219 15.28 -11.29 -1.86
C GLU A 219 15.05 -9.85 -2.37
N LEU A 220 14.65 -8.92 -1.48
CA LEU A 220 14.53 -7.52 -1.86
C LEU A 220 15.87 -6.96 -2.35
N GLU A 221 16.95 -7.23 -1.65
CA GLU A 221 18.31 -6.78 -2.02
C GLU A 221 18.77 -7.40 -3.36
N GLU A 222 18.44 -8.67 -3.62
CA GLU A 222 18.69 -9.29 -4.93
C GLU A 222 17.92 -8.61 -6.07
N VAL A 223 16.63 -8.27 -5.83
CA VAL A 223 15.81 -7.61 -6.84
C VAL A 223 16.33 -6.21 -7.14
N ILE A 224 16.76 -5.47 -6.11
CA ILE A 224 17.37 -4.15 -6.27
C ILE A 224 18.67 -4.25 -7.08
N ALA A 225 19.55 -5.20 -6.75
CA ALA A 225 20.81 -5.40 -7.45
C ALA A 225 20.57 -5.69 -8.95
N LYS A 226 19.69 -6.64 -9.25
CA LYS A 226 19.31 -6.97 -10.64
C LYS A 226 18.73 -5.80 -11.41
N TYR A 227 17.98 -4.92 -10.74
CA TYR A 227 17.39 -3.73 -11.38
C TYR A 227 18.45 -2.66 -11.68
N THR A 228 19.44 -2.49 -10.82
CA THR A 228 20.48 -1.46 -10.95
C THR A 228 21.58 -1.85 -11.91
N GLU A 229 21.73 -3.13 -12.26
CA GLU A 229 22.69 -3.64 -13.25
C GLU A 229 22.18 -3.50 -14.72
N GLN A 230 20.90 -3.15 -14.94
CA GLN A 230 20.27 -2.94 -16.24
C GLN A 230 20.46 -1.49 -16.74
#